data_245a4152124a90395e69953333a71de6
#
_entry.id   245a4152124a90395e69953333a71de6
#
_cell.length_a   1.000
_cell.length_b   1.000
_cell.length_c   1.000
_cell.angle_alpha   90.00
_cell.angle_beta   90.00
_cell.angle_gamma   90.00
#
_symmetry.space_group_name_H-M   'P 1'
#
loop_
_entity.id
_entity.type
_entity.pdbx_description
1 polymer ?
#
loop_
_entity_poly.entity_id
_entity_poly.type
_entity_poly.pdbx_seq_one_letter_code
_entity_poly.pdbx_strand_id
1 'polypeptide(L)'
;TQKLAVKIDGTVMDFLKTLPKSGKITLGLSDYSRGATAFKAQGEALKLKRILAKLGRSVRVVPNKEAVLTSATSFHNHLFSETKIELIKHGKEFYRVIGVQDIDAYVKRDQARPARDAKVGMLPPKLAQILINLCGDLPAGSRLLDPFCGTGVVLQEAALMGYVPYGTDLSERMVEYSKKNLEWLDTAKHFQVEQGDATSFQWTTPVDAVACEGYLGRPMSLPPAEIKLKQEKQEC
;
A
#
# COMPACT_ATOMS: atom_id res chain seq x y z
N THR A 1 -0.01 -1.39 9.77
CA THR A 1 0.84 -0.18 9.77
C THR A 1 1.60 -0.09 8.45
N GLN A 2 1.68 1.10 7.89
CA GLN A 2 2.37 1.36 6.63
C GLN A 2 3.89 1.58 6.84
N LYS A 3 4.42 1.17 7.97
CA LYS A 3 5.84 1.28 8.35
C LYS A 3 6.33 -0.06 8.87
N LEU A 4 7.50 -0.45 8.41
CA LEU A 4 8.25 -1.59 8.95
C LEU A 4 9.29 -1.06 9.94
N ALA A 5 9.31 -1.60 11.14
CA ALA A 5 10.24 -1.19 12.19
C ALA A 5 10.84 -2.39 12.89
N VAL A 6 12.09 -2.25 13.32
CA VAL A 6 12.80 -3.24 14.13
C VAL A 6 13.06 -2.70 15.52
N LYS A 7 12.98 -3.56 16.54
CA LYS A 7 13.28 -3.20 17.91
C LYS A 7 14.77 -2.86 18.02
N ILE A 8 15.07 -1.81 18.79
CA ILE A 8 16.44 -1.44 19.11
C ILE A 8 16.88 -2.28 20.32
N ASP A 9 17.93 -3.07 20.13
CA ASP A 9 18.56 -3.81 21.22
C ASP A 9 19.34 -2.87 22.13
N GLY A 10 19.20 -3.05 23.44
CA GLY A 10 19.81 -2.18 24.42
C GLY A 10 19.12 -0.82 24.57
N THR A 11 19.90 0.25 24.73
CA THR A 11 19.37 1.58 24.91
C THR A 11 19.32 2.37 23.61
N VAL A 12 18.33 3.27 23.48
CA VAL A 12 18.28 4.20 22.34
C VAL A 12 19.57 5.04 22.24
N MET A 13 20.25 5.26 23.36
CA MET A 13 21.53 5.99 23.41
C MET A 13 22.64 5.22 22.74
N ASP A 14 22.73 3.92 22.97
CA ASP A 14 23.75 3.09 22.34
C ASP A 14 23.53 3.00 20.85
N PHE A 15 22.26 2.83 20.42
CA PHE A 15 21.90 2.92 19.00
C PHE A 15 22.31 4.26 18.38
N LEU A 16 22.03 5.40 19.04
CA LEU A 16 22.39 6.72 18.50
C LEU A 16 23.91 6.90 18.32
N LYS A 17 24.74 6.23 19.12
CA LYS A 17 26.20 6.22 18.96
C LYS A 17 26.68 5.44 17.73
N THR A 18 25.88 4.47 17.24
CA THR A 18 26.22 3.68 16.03
C THR A 18 25.97 4.44 14.73
N LEU A 19 25.22 5.55 14.77
CA LEU A 19 24.92 6.33 13.57
C LEU A 19 26.21 6.87 12.91
N PRO A 20 26.22 7.05 11.57
CA PRO A 20 27.38 7.52 10.82
C PRO A 20 27.95 8.81 11.44
N LYS A 21 29.27 8.88 11.60
CA LYS A 21 29.96 10.03 12.23
C LYS A 21 29.96 11.31 11.40
N SER A 22 29.76 11.21 10.10
CA SER A 22 29.69 12.33 9.16
C SER A 22 28.25 12.61 8.71
N GLY A 23 27.99 13.81 8.21
CA GLY A 23 26.70 14.23 7.68
C GLY A 23 25.70 14.72 8.73
N LYS A 24 24.64 15.34 8.25
CA LYS A 24 23.51 15.86 9.05
C LYS A 24 22.51 14.76 9.31
N ILE A 25 22.16 14.54 10.56
CA ILE A 25 21.08 13.61 10.93
C ILE A 25 19.73 14.31 10.81
N THR A 26 18.77 13.65 10.16
CA THR A 26 17.35 14.03 10.25
C THR A 26 16.64 13.02 11.14
N LEU A 27 16.06 13.48 12.24
CA LEU A 27 15.42 12.65 13.26
C LEU A 27 13.93 12.91 13.30
N GLY A 28 13.14 11.87 13.02
CA GLY A 28 11.70 11.80 13.31
C GLY A 28 11.46 10.98 14.57
N LEU A 29 10.38 11.25 15.28
CA LEU A 29 9.92 10.44 16.41
C LEU A 29 8.41 10.28 16.38
N SER A 30 7.97 9.03 16.48
CA SER A 30 6.56 8.65 16.64
C SER A 30 6.38 8.02 18.02
N ASP A 31 5.45 8.51 18.81
CA ASP A 31 5.15 7.96 20.14
C ASP A 31 3.79 7.25 20.14
N TYR A 32 3.81 5.93 20.26
CA TYR A 32 2.63 5.07 20.35
C TYR A 32 2.27 4.72 21.80
N SER A 33 2.90 5.36 22.79
CA SER A 33 2.62 5.12 24.19
C SER A 33 1.24 5.65 24.58
N ARG A 34 0.61 5.05 25.59
CA ARG A 34 -0.69 5.52 26.10
C ARG A 34 -0.59 6.97 26.58
N GLY A 35 -1.47 7.82 26.11
CA GLY A 35 -1.49 9.26 26.44
C GLY A 35 -0.37 10.07 25.77
N ALA A 36 0.22 9.54 24.68
CA ALA A 36 1.15 10.30 23.84
C ALA A 36 0.43 11.48 23.15
N THR A 37 1.14 12.58 22.99
CA THR A 37 0.68 13.78 22.28
C THR A 37 1.79 14.30 21.37
N ALA A 38 1.43 15.16 20.41
CA ALA A 38 2.42 15.82 19.54
C ALA A 38 3.50 16.55 20.36
N PHE A 39 3.08 17.25 21.41
CA PHE A 39 4.00 17.96 22.29
C PHE A 39 5.00 17.04 23.01
N LYS A 40 4.53 15.89 23.54
CA LYS A 40 5.39 14.91 24.21
C LYS A 40 6.37 14.26 23.22
N ALA A 41 5.88 13.84 22.04
CA ALA A 41 6.72 13.28 20.99
C ALA A 41 7.79 14.27 20.51
N GLN A 42 7.40 15.51 20.23
CA GLN A 42 8.31 16.57 19.85
C GLN A 42 9.36 16.87 20.95
N GLY A 43 8.91 16.92 22.20
CA GLY A 43 9.80 17.12 23.36
C GLY A 43 10.86 16.02 23.49
N GLU A 44 10.47 14.77 23.30
CA GLU A 44 11.40 13.63 23.31
C GLU A 44 12.40 13.69 22.15
N ALA A 45 11.93 13.99 20.92
CA ALA A 45 12.82 14.19 19.77
C ALA A 45 13.84 15.32 20.00
N LEU A 46 13.43 16.41 20.63
CA LEU A 46 14.34 17.51 20.99
C LEU A 46 15.34 17.15 22.08
N LYS A 47 14.98 16.27 23.04
CA LYS A 47 15.93 15.73 24.02
C LYS A 47 17.00 14.90 23.30
N LEU A 48 16.60 13.99 22.41
CA LEU A 48 17.54 13.18 21.63
C LEU A 48 18.44 14.06 20.73
N LYS A 49 17.90 15.12 20.13
CA LYS A 49 18.71 16.12 19.40
C LYS A 49 19.79 16.73 20.28
N ARG A 50 19.44 17.16 21.52
CA ARG A 50 20.42 17.77 22.44
C ARG A 50 21.54 16.79 22.80
N ILE A 51 21.21 15.52 22.98
CA ILE A 51 22.17 14.45 23.26
C ILE A 51 23.12 14.26 22.08
N LEU A 52 22.58 14.12 20.87
CA LEU A 52 23.37 14.00 19.64
C LEU A 52 24.25 15.22 19.41
N ALA A 53 23.76 16.43 19.71
CA ALA A 53 24.54 17.67 19.61
C ALA A 53 25.75 17.66 20.57
N LYS A 54 25.59 17.14 21.80
CA LYS A 54 26.70 16.94 22.73
C LYS A 54 27.75 15.93 22.23
N LEU A 55 27.35 15.00 21.35
CA LEU A 55 28.23 14.07 20.64
C LEU A 55 28.83 14.65 19.36
N GLY A 56 28.72 15.98 19.16
CA GLY A 56 29.25 16.67 17.98
C GLY A 56 28.45 16.49 16.71
N ARG A 57 27.15 16.07 16.80
CA ARG A 57 26.32 15.77 15.62
C ARG A 57 25.36 16.91 15.28
N SER A 58 25.34 17.30 14.01
CA SER A 58 24.31 18.21 13.51
C SER A 58 23.00 17.45 13.29
N VAL A 59 21.90 17.91 13.93
CA VAL A 59 20.60 17.23 13.89
C VAL A 59 19.47 18.17 13.55
N ARG A 60 18.68 17.79 12.54
CA ARG A 60 17.37 18.36 12.23
C ARG A 60 16.30 17.43 12.80
N VAL A 61 15.35 17.96 13.57
CA VAL A 61 14.17 17.22 14.01
C VAL A 61 13.00 17.52 13.06
N VAL A 62 12.30 16.49 12.66
CA VAL A 62 11.04 16.62 11.89
C VAL A 62 9.92 17.01 12.86
N PRO A 63 9.16 18.06 12.56
CA PRO A 63 8.08 18.52 13.45
C PRO A 63 6.95 17.50 13.56
N ASN A 64 6.45 17.30 14.76
CA ASN A 64 5.28 16.47 15.03
C ASN A 64 4.00 17.33 15.04
N LYS A 65 3.08 17.06 14.11
CA LYS A 65 1.71 17.61 14.16
C LYS A 65 0.79 16.78 15.07
N GLU A 66 1.11 15.49 15.17
CA GLU A 66 0.44 14.50 16.02
C GLU A 66 1.49 13.70 16.80
N ALA A 67 1.06 12.82 17.72
CA ALA A 67 1.99 11.97 18.47
C ALA A 67 2.81 11.06 17.54
N VAL A 68 2.26 10.72 16.38
CA VAL A 68 2.84 9.81 15.39
C VAL A 68 3.02 10.54 14.06
N LEU A 69 4.19 10.40 13.45
CA LEU A 69 4.43 10.90 12.09
C LEU A 69 3.64 10.04 11.09
N THR A 70 3.01 10.68 10.12
CA THR A 70 2.33 9.96 9.04
C THR A 70 3.33 9.22 8.15
N SER A 71 2.89 8.16 7.45
CA SER A 71 3.74 7.46 6.48
C SER A 71 4.23 8.39 5.37
N ALA A 72 3.41 9.36 4.95
CA ALA A 72 3.80 10.39 4.00
C ALA A 72 4.96 11.26 4.52
N THR A 73 4.88 11.71 5.78
CA THR A 73 5.97 12.47 6.41
C THR A 73 7.26 11.66 6.47
N SER A 74 7.18 10.38 6.82
CA SER A 74 8.33 9.49 6.91
C SER A 74 8.92 9.21 5.53
N PHE A 75 8.08 8.97 4.52
CA PHE A 75 8.48 8.72 3.15
C PHE A 75 9.19 9.93 2.53
N HIS A 76 8.56 11.11 2.50
CA HIS A 76 9.12 12.30 1.88
C HIS A 76 10.35 12.86 2.60
N ASN A 77 10.53 12.58 3.89
CA ASN A 77 11.77 12.89 4.61
C ASN A 77 12.79 11.74 4.55
N HIS A 78 12.49 10.62 3.89
CA HIS A 78 13.33 9.41 3.80
C HIS A 78 13.78 8.87 5.16
N LEU A 79 12.90 8.89 6.18
CA LEU A 79 13.23 8.59 7.57
C LEU A 79 13.50 7.10 7.87
N PHE A 80 13.99 6.37 6.90
CA PHE A 80 14.34 4.95 6.97
C PHE A 80 15.74 4.66 6.40
N SER A 81 16.57 5.71 6.28
CA SER A 81 17.96 5.62 5.80
C SER A 81 18.98 5.70 6.95
N GLU A 82 20.26 5.63 6.66
CA GLU A 82 21.31 5.63 7.68
C GLU A 82 21.41 6.94 8.49
N THR A 83 21.20 8.08 7.83
CA THR A 83 21.32 9.42 8.45
C THR A 83 19.98 10.13 8.63
N LYS A 84 18.91 9.61 8.01
CA LYS A 84 17.56 10.13 8.15
C LYS A 84 16.71 9.03 8.77
N ILE A 85 16.44 9.12 10.05
CA ILE A 85 15.87 8.05 10.85
C ILE A 85 14.56 8.47 11.50
N GLU A 86 13.62 7.54 11.60
CA GLU A 86 12.50 7.65 12.51
C GLU A 86 12.62 6.63 13.62
N LEU A 87 12.47 7.12 14.84
CA LEU A 87 12.34 6.30 16.03
C LEU A 87 10.85 6.19 16.38
N ILE A 88 10.44 4.98 16.69
CA ILE A 88 9.13 4.70 17.28
C ILE A 88 9.35 4.41 18.74
N LYS A 89 8.63 5.12 19.61
CA LYS A 89 8.57 4.87 21.04
C LYS A 89 7.26 4.18 21.39
N HIS A 90 7.32 3.10 22.17
CA HIS A 90 6.18 2.44 22.75
C HIS A 90 6.49 2.08 24.22
N GLY A 91 5.93 2.83 25.16
CA GLY A 91 6.29 2.73 26.58
C GLY A 91 7.76 3.08 26.82
N LYS A 92 8.54 2.10 27.28
CA LYS A 92 10.00 2.24 27.49
C LYS A 92 10.84 1.76 26.31
N GLU A 93 10.21 1.10 25.33
CA GLU A 93 10.88 0.51 24.18
C GLU A 93 10.98 1.48 23.01
N PHE A 94 12.07 1.33 22.26
CA PHE A 94 12.31 2.06 21.02
C PHE A 94 12.50 1.11 19.84
N TYR A 95 12.03 1.54 18.68
CA TYR A 95 12.17 0.83 17.41
C TYR A 95 12.71 1.80 16.37
N ARG A 96 13.50 1.30 15.43
CA ARG A 96 13.93 2.04 14.25
C ARG A 96 13.04 1.68 13.08
N VAL A 97 12.51 2.67 12.36
CA VAL A 97 11.85 2.45 11.08
C VAL A 97 12.92 2.10 10.04
N ILE A 98 12.69 0.98 9.33
CA ILE A 98 13.58 0.46 8.29
C ILE A 98 12.93 0.47 6.90
N GLY A 99 11.63 0.74 6.84
CA GLY A 99 10.89 0.87 5.60
C GLY A 99 9.56 1.56 5.82
N VAL A 100 9.08 2.23 4.80
CA VAL A 100 7.75 2.84 4.76
C VAL A 100 7.12 2.55 3.40
N GLN A 101 5.80 2.57 3.34
CA GLN A 101 5.08 2.41 2.11
C GLN A 101 5.49 3.49 1.10
N ASP A 102 5.81 3.08 -0.13
CA ASP A 102 6.03 3.99 -1.26
C ASP A 102 4.70 4.58 -1.72
N ILE A 103 4.41 5.78 -1.24
CA ILE A 103 3.14 6.49 -1.50
C ILE A 103 3.07 6.94 -2.95
N ASP A 104 4.19 7.38 -3.53
CA ASP A 104 4.22 7.89 -4.91
C ASP A 104 3.95 6.75 -5.90
N ALA A 105 4.48 5.55 -5.65
CA ALA A 105 4.15 4.37 -6.45
C ALA A 105 2.66 4.01 -6.37
N TYR A 106 2.02 4.14 -5.20
CA TYR A 106 0.57 3.94 -5.09
C TYR A 106 -0.23 5.00 -5.84
N VAL A 107 0.12 6.29 -5.68
CA VAL A 107 -0.53 7.39 -6.41
C VAL A 107 -0.39 7.19 -7.91
N LYS A 108 0.80 6.79 -8.38
CA LYS A 108 1.04 6.48 -9.79
C LYS A 108 0.10 5.39 -10.29
N ARG A 109 -0.01 4.27 -9.57
CA ARG A 109 -0.90 3.16 -9.95
C ARG A 109 -2.38 3.50 -9.82
N ASP A 110 -2.76 4.38 -8.91
CA ASP A 110 -4.15 4.78 -8.73
C ASP A 110 -4.59 5.82 -9.79
N GLN A 111 -3.73 6.80 -10.10
CA GLN A 111 -4.13 7.98 -10.87
C GLN A 111 -3.52 8.06 -12.27
N ALA A 112 -2.35 7.48 -12.53
CA ALA A 112 -1.61 7.63 -13.78
C ALA A 112 -1.73 6.44 -14.74
N ARG A 113 -2.64 5.50 -14.49
CA ARG A 113 -2.90 4.38 -15.40
C ARG A 113 -3.39 4.90 -16.76
N PRO A 114 -2.92 4.34 -17.89
CA PRO A 114 -3.29 4.80 -19.22
C PRO A 114 -4.76 4.57 -19.57
N ALA A 115 -5.37 3.52 -19.02
CA ALA A 115 -6.78 3.20 -19.25
C ALA A 115 -7.58 3.28 -17.94
N ARG A 116 -8.52 4.19 -17.88
CA ARG A 116 -9.37 4.46 -16.71
C ARG A 116 -10.83 4.60 -17.14
N ASP A 117 -11.75 4.09 -16.34
CA ASP A 117 -13.17 4.30 -16.52
C ASP A 117 -13.84 4.77 -15.22
N ALA A 118 -14.10 6.07 -15.14
CA ALA A 118 -14.74 6.67 -13.97
C ALA A 118 -16.22 6.25 -13.79
N LYS A 119 -16.85 5.67 -14.81
CA LYS A 119 -18.25 5.22 -14.75
C LYS A 119 -18.39 3.84 -14.12
N VAL A 120 -17.39 3.00 -14.30
CA VAL A 120 -17.39 1.62 -13.76
C VAL A 120 -16.95 1.58 -12.29
N GLY A 121 -16.32 2.66 -11.80
CA GLY A 121 -15.61 2.65 -10.55
C GLY A 121 -14.23 1.99 -10.69
N MET A 122 -13.36 2.23 -9.73
CA MET A 122 -12.02 1.63 -9.74
C MET A 122 -11.64 1.24 -8.33
N LEU A 123 -11.37 -0.04 -8.13
CA LEU A 123 -10.86 -0.56 -6.88
C LEU A 123 -9.54 0.13 -6.51
N PRO A 124 -9.38 0.69 -5.30
CA PRO A 124 -8.10 1.21 -4.86
C PRO A 124 -7.01 0.12 -4.81
N PRO A 125 -5.77 0.38 -5.24
CA PRO A 125 -4.68 -0.61 -5.24
C PRO A 125 -4.47 -1.32 -3.89
N LYS A 126 -4.62 -0.60 -2.78
CA LYS A 126 -4.51 -1.21 -1.44
C LYS A 126 -5.61 -2.21 -1.13
N LEU A 127 -6.83 -1.97 -1.61
CA LEU A 127 -7.93 -2.90 -1.40
C LEU A 127 -7.72 -4.15 -2.27
N ALA A 128 -7.24 -3.99 -3.50
CA ALA A 128 -6.83 -5.12 -4.33
C ALA A 128 -5.78 -5.99 -3.64
N GLN A 129 -4.74 -5.39 -3.03
CA GLN A 129 -3.74 -6.15 -2.26
C GLN A 129 -4.35 -6.86 -1.04
N ILE A 130 -5.33 -6.25 -0.38
CA ILE A 130 -6.04 -6.92 0.73
C ILE A 130 -6.78 -8.14 0.22
N LEU A 131 -7.50 -8.04 -0.90
CA LEU A 131 -8.20 -9.18 -1.50
C LEU A 131 -7.24 -10.32 -1.87
N ILE A 132 -6.10 -9.99 -2.47
CA ILE A 132 -5.06 -10.97 -2.80
C ILE A 132 -4.49 -11.64 -1.54
N ASN A 133 -4.20 -10.87 -0.50
CA ASN A 133 -3.67 -11.41 0.77
C ASN A 133 -4.69 -12.31 1.50
N LEU A 134 -5.98 -12.12 1.29
CA LEU A 134 -7.02 -13.00 1.84
C LEU A 134 -7.03 -14.40 1.19
N CYS A 135 -6.40 -14.58 0.03
CA CYS A 135 -6.20 -15.89 -0.57
C CYS A 135 -5.19 -16.77 0.20
N GLY A 136 -4.52 -16.22 1.21
CA GLY A 136 -3.50 -16.91 2.01
C GLY A 136 -2.09 -16.82 1.43
N ASP A 137 -1.19 -17.64 1.98
CA ASP A 137 0.21 -17.67 1.57
C ASP A 137 0.36 -18.49 0.28
N LEU A 138 0.41 -17.81 -0.85
CA LEU A 138 0.61 -18.43 -2.16
C LEU A 138 2.11 -18.40 -2.52
N PRO A 139 2.66 -19.47 -3.12
CA PRO A 139 4.01 -19.46 -3.67
C PRO A 139 4.20 -18.37 -4.74
N ALA A 140 5.41 -17.83 -4.85
CA ALA A 140 5.74 -16.92 -5.95
C ALA A 140 5.52 -17.59 -7.31
N GLY A 141 4.93 -16.89 -8.26
CA GLY A 141 4.57 -17.43 -9.57
C GLY A 141 3.22 -18.17 -9.61
N SER A 142 2.49 -18.28 -8.50
CA SER A 142 1.12 -18.78 -8.51
C SER A 142 0.23 -17.98 -9.44
N ARG A 143 -0.69 -18.64 -10.13
CA ARG A 143 -1.65 -17.99 -11.02
C ARG A 143 -2.87 -17.54 -10.24
N LEU A 144 -3.15 -16.24 -10.32
CA LEU A 144 -4.28 -15.60 -9.65
C LEU A 144 -5.31 -15.15 -10.68
N LEU A 145 -6.54 -15.63 -10.54
CA LEU A 145 -7.67 -15.29 -11.40
C LEU A 145 -8.48 -14.13 -10.81
N ASP A 146 -8.82 -13.18 -11.69
CA ASP A 146 -9.89 -12.21 -11.47
C ASP A 146 -10.92 -12.37 -12.59
N PRO A 147 -12.08 -13.02 -12.33
CA PRO A 147 -13.10 -13.27 -13.36
C PRO A 147 -13.93 -12.03 -13.72
N PHE A 148 -13.74 -10.90 -13.03
CA PHE A 148 -14.41 -9.62 -13.25
C PHE A 148 -13.40 -8.48 -13.31
N CYS A 149 -12.35 -8.64 -14.12
CA CYS A 149 -11.12 -7.86 -13.97
C CYS A 149 -11.26 -6.35 -14.26
N GLY A 150 -12.31 -5.92 -14.93
CA GLY A 150 -12.55 -4.51 -15.24
C GLY A 150 -11.34 -3.84 -15.88
N THR A 151 -10.81 -2.79 -15.24
CA THR A 151 -9.59 -2.10 -15.68
C THR A 151 -8.29 -2.76 -15.21
N GLY A 152 -8.35 -3.94 -14.58
CA GLY A 152 -7.21 -4.78 -14.23
C GLY A 152 -6.46 -4.37 -12.96
N VAL A 153 -7.12 -3.78 -11.97
CA VAL A 153 -6.44 -3.34 -10.74
C VAL A 153 -5.91 -4.52 -9.93
N VAL A 154 -6.74 -5.56 -9.73
CA VAL A 154 -6.33 -6.78 -9.02
C VAL A 154 -5.21 -7.46 -9.77
N LEU A 155 -5.29 -7.54 -11.10
CA LEU A 155 -4.25 -8.14 -11.94
C LEU A 155 -2.91 -7.40 -11.84
N GLN A 156 -2.94 -6.06 -11.82
CA GLN A 156 -1.74 -5.24 -11.64
C GLN A 156 -1.08 -5.47 -10.28
N GLU A 157 -1.86 -5.47 -9.21
CA GLU A 157 -1.32 -5.70 -7.86
C GLU A 157 -0.84 -7.15 -7.70
N ALA A 158 -1.51 -8.14 -8.30
CA ALA A 158 -1.04 -9.52 -8.36
C ALA A 158 0.33 -9.64 -9.02
N ALA A 159 0.53 -8.99 -10.18
CA ALA A 159 1.83 -8.97 -10.87
C ALA A 159 2.93 -8.35 -10.01
N LEU A 160 2.64 -7.24 -9.31
CA LEU A 160 3.58 -6.59 -8.38
C LEU A 160 3.92 -7.46 -7.17
N MET A 161 3.01 -8.33 -6.74
CA MET A 161 3.23 -9.29 -5.65
C MET A 161 3.93 -10.57 -6.10
N GLY A 162 4.29 -10.68 -7.39
CA GLY A 162 5.03 -11.81 -7.95
C GLY A 162 4.15 -12.98 -8.41
N TYR A 163 2.85 -12.77 -8.57
CA TYR A 163 1.90 -13.73 -9.11
C TYR A 163 1.74 -13.58 -10.63
N VAL A 164 1.21 -14.60 -11.29
CA VAL A 164 0.87 -14.58 -12.72
C VAL A 164 -0.61 -14.21 -12.86
N PRO A 165 -0.95 -12.99 -13.34
CA PRO A 165 -2.32 -12.57 -13.48
C PRO A 165 -3.05 -13.32 -14.58
N TYR A 166 -4.26 -13.77 -14.29
CA TYR A 166 -5.23 -14.23 -15.27
C TYR A 166 -6.56 -13.48 -15.04
N GLY A 167 -7.09 -12.83 -16.04
CA GLY A 167 -8.31 -12.05 -15.93
C GLY A 167 -9.31 -12.33 -17.04
N THR A 168 -10.59 -12.25 -16.70
CA THR A 168 -11.67 -12.20 -17.68
C THR A 168 -12.60 -11.03 -17.39
N ASP A 169 -13.26 -10.51 -18.43
CA ASP A 169 -14.33 -9.53 -18.30
C ASP A 169 -15.33 -9.71 -19.43
N LEU A 170 -16.61 -9.47 -19.17
CA LEU A 170 -17.65 -9.54 -20.19
C LEU A 170 -17.47 -8.49 -21.29
N SER A 171 -16.92 -7.33 -20.94
CA SER A 171 -16.70 -6.19 -21.82
C SER A 171 -15.33 -6.27 -22.49
N GLU A 172 -15.31 -6.41 -23.83
CA GLU A 172 -14.08 -6.34 -24.63
C GLU A 172 -13.26 -5.07 -24.33
N ARG A 173 -13.92 -3.93 -24.13
CA ARG A 173 -13.29 -2.67 -23.76
C ARG A 173 -12.53 -2.78 -22.42
N MET A 174 -13.08 -3.47 -21.44
CA MET A 174 -12.40 -3.67 -20.15
C MET A 174 -11.20 -4.60 -20.30
N VAL A 175 -11.31 -5.66 -21.09
CA VAL A 175 -10.19 -6.53 -21.45
C VAL A 175 -9.04 -5.72 -22.07
N GLU A 176 -9.33 -4.84 -23.03
CA GLU A 176 -8.32 -3.96 -23.62
C GLU A 176 -7.69 -2.99 -22.63
N TYR A 177 -8.50 -2.43 -21.71
CA TYR A 177 -8.02 -1.54 -20.66
C TYR A 177 -7.10 -2.29 -19.69
N SER A 178 -7.48 -3.50 -19.28
CA SER A 178 -6.64 -4.35 -18.44
C SER A 178 -5.29 -4.65 -19.10
N LYS A 179 -5.28 -5.04 -20.37
CA LYS A 179 -4.05 -5.31 -21.13
C LYS A 179 -3.13 -4.08 -21.17
N LYS A 180 -3.66 -2.91 -21.56
CA LYS A 180 -2.91 -1.64 -21.60
C LYS A 180 -2.32 -1.27 -20.23
N ASN A 181 -3.08 -1.48 -19.16
CA ASN A 181 -2.63 -1.17 -17.81
C ASN A 181 -1.55 -2.14 -17.30
N LEU A 182 -1.63 -3.43 -17.66
CA LEU A 182 -0.63 -4.43 -17.33
C LEU A 182 0.67 -4.19 -18.11
N GLU A 183 0.59 -3.89 -19.40
CA GLU A 183 1.73 -3.53 -20.24
C GLU A 183 2.45 -2.28 -19.71
N TRP A 184 1.69 -1.25 -19.33
CA TRP A 184 2.25 -0.03 -18.74
C TRP A 184 3.00 -0.26 -17.43
N LEU A 185 2.63 -1.30 -16.68
CA LEU A 185 3.25 -1.60 -15.39
C LEU A 185 4.70 -2.12 -15.52
N ASP A 186 5.10 -2.62 -16.69
CA ASP A 186 6.44 -3.16 -17.02
C ASP A 186 6.90 -4.37 -16.17
N THR A 187 6.22 -4.66 -15.06
CA THR A 187 6.51 -5.83 -14.20
C THR A 187 5.71 -7.06 -14.57
N ALA A 188 4.59 -6.88 -15.26
CA ALA A 188 3.71 -7.97 -15.71
C ALA A 188 4.23 -8.61 -16.99
N LYS A 189 5.32 -9.37 -16.90
CA LYS A 189 5.93 -10.03 -18.08
C LYS A 189 5.07 -11.15 -18.67
N HIS A 190 4.26 -11.79 -17.83
CA HIS A 190 3.38 -12.89 -18.21
C HIS A 190 2.02 -12.63 -17.60
N PHE A 191 1.01 -12.48 -18.43
CA PHE A 191 -0.38 -12.35 -18.03
C PHE A 191 -1.30 -12.87 -19.12
N GLN A 192 -2.51 -13.22 -18.75
CA GLN A 192 -3.56 -13.63 -19.66
C GLN A 192 -4.81 -12.81 -19.34
N VAL A 193 -5.41 -12.17 -20.36
CA VAL A 193 -6.67 -11.43 -20.19
C VAL A 193 -7.53 -11.71 -21.41
N GLU A 194 -8.75 -12.22 -21.18
CA GLU A 194 -9.66 -12.69 -22.22
C GLU A 194 -11.06 -12.13 -22.01
N GLN A 195 -11.81 -12.01 -23.08
CA GLN A 195 -13.22 -11.71 -22.99
C GLN A 195 -13.99 -12.97 -22.60
N GLY A 196 -14.87 -12.87 -21.60
CA GLY A 196 -15.68 -13.99 -21.19
C GLY A 196 -16.71 -13.63 -20.13
N ASP A 197 -17.80 -14.36 -20.16
CA ASP A 197 -18.84 -14.32 -19.13
C ASP A 197 -18.43 -15.28 -18.00
N ALA A 198 -18.16 -14.76 -16.82
CA ALA A 198 -17.70 -15.54 -15.66
C ALA A 198 -18.67 -16.69 -15.27
N THR A 199 -19.93 -16.60 -15.68
CA THR A 199 -20.93 -17.66 -15.39
C THR A 199 -20.83 -18.86 -16.31
N SER A 200 -20.18 -18.73 -17.47
CA SER A 200 -20.13 -19.77 -18.52
C SER A 200 -18.74 -19.95 -19.12
N PHE A 201 -17.79 -19.08 -18.82
CA PHE A 201 -16.42 -19.15 -19.36
C PHE A 201 -15.68 -20.39 -18.90
N GLN A 202 -15.02 -21.07 -19.82
CA GLN A 202 -14.23 -22.26 -19.53
C GLN A 202 -12.75 -21.90 -19.38
N TRP A 203 -12.29 -21.71 -18.14
CA TRP A 203 -10.86 -21.50 -17.85
C TRP A 203 -10.09 -22.79 -18.10
N THR A 204 -9.37 -22.83 -19.20
CA THR A 204 -8.59 -24.01 -19.61
C THR A 204 -7.25 -24.12 -18.87
N THR A 205 -6.82 -23.03 -18.25
CA THR A 205 -5.56 -22.97 -17.52
C THR A 205 -5.83 -23.05 -16.02
N PRO A 206 -5.21 -23.98 -15.27
CA PRO A 206 -5.38 -24.10 -13.82
C PRO A 206 -4.99 -22.80 -13.10
N VAL A 207 -5.72 -22.45 -12.06
CA VAL A 207 -5.48 -21.28 -11.20
C VAL A 207 -5.28 -21.75 -9.75
N ASP A 208 -4.40 -21.04 -9.03
CA ASP A 208 -4.08 -21.37 -7.64
C ASP A 208 -4.98 -20.60 -6.66
N ALA A 209 -5.47 -19.43 -7.07
CA ALA A 209 -6.38 -18.63 -6.27
C ALA A 209 -7.27 -17.73 -7.14
N VAL A 210 -8.36 -17.26 -6.53
CA VAL A 210 -9.29 -16.30 -7.12
C VAL A 210 -9.39 -15.10 -6.18
N ALA A 211 -9.12 -13.90 -6.71
CA ALA A 211 -9.31 -12.65 -5.99
C ALA A 211 -10.00 -11.64 -6.91
N CYS A 212 -11.18 -11.22 -6.56
CA CYS A 212 -11.97 -10.28 -7.36
C CYS A 212 -12.85 -9.38 -6.49
N GLU A 213 -13.23 -8.24 -7.04
CA GLU A 213 -14.41 -7.49 -6.62
C GLU A 213 -15.55 -7.93 -7.53
N GLY A 214 -16.58 -8.56 -6.98
CA GLY A 214 -17.73 -9.03 -7.75
C GLY A 214 -18.53 -7.86 -8.33
N TYR A 215 -19.49 -8.18 -9.21
CA TYR A 215 -20.36 -7.17 -9.77
C TYR A 215 -21.23 -6.51 -8.69
N LEU A 216 -21.12 -5.19 -8.55
CA LEU A 216 -21.80 -4.39 -7.51
C LEU A 216 -23.14 -3.77 -8.01
N GLY A 217 -23.56 -4.10 -9.19
CA GLY A 217 -24.72 -3.46 -9.86
C GLY A 217 -24.33 -2.18 -10.61
N ARG A 218 -25.31 -1.56 -11.23
CA ARG A 218 -25.10 -0.30 -11.98
C ARG A 218 -24.97 0.88 -11.04
N PRO A 219 -24.00 1.79 -11.25
CA PRO A 219 -23.92 3.02 -10.46
C PRO A 219 -25.23 3.81 -10.51
N MET A 220 -25.76 4.16 -9.34
CA MET A 220 -27.00 4.92 -9.24
C MET A 220 -26.73 6.27 -8.58
N SER A 221 -27.24 7.34 -9.19
CA SER A 221 -27.09 8.72 -8.67
C SER A 221 -28.11 9.07 -7.56
N LEU A 222 -29.19 8.30 -7.44
CA LEU A 222 -30.25 8.44 -6.44
C LEU A 222 -30.71 7.06 -5.95
N PRO A 223 -31.23 6.95 -4.72
CA PRO A 223 -31.85 5.69 -4.25
C PRO A 223 -32.92 5.24 -5.25
N PRO A 224 -32.89 4.00 -5.75
CA PRO A 224 -33.87 3.51 -6.71
C PRO A 224 -35.22 3.31 -6.04
N ALA A 225 -36.28 3.45 -6.81
CA ALA A 225 -37.61 2.98 -6.37
C ALA A 225 -37.58 1.48 -6.04
N GLU A 226 -38.40 1.02 -5.11
CA GLU A 226 -38.37 -0.37 -4.58
C GLU A 226 -38.39 -1.44 -5.66
N ILE A 227 -39.15 -1.21 -6.74
CA ILE A 227 -39.28 -2.13 -7.89
C ILE A 227 -37.92 -2.28 -8.60
N LYS A 228 -37.22 -1.18 -8.83
CA LYS A 228 -35.89 -1.16 -9.47
C LYS A 228 -34.82 -1.81 -8.57
N LEU A 229 -34.92 -1.62 -7.28
CA LEU A 229 -34.02 -2.28 -6.31
C LEU A 229 -34.18 -3.81 -6.32
N LYS A 230 -35.41 -4.29 -6.48
CA LYS A 230 -35.68 -5.74 -6.61
C LYS A 230 -35.11 -6.33 -7.90
N GLN A 231 -35.20 -5.60 -9.01
CA GLN A 231 -34.64 -6.01 -10.29
C GLN A 231 -33.11 -6.06 -10.26
N GLU A 232 -32.48 -5.01 -9.75
CA GLU A 232 -30.99 -4.95 -9.61
C GLU A 232 -30.44 -6.05 -8.68
N LYS A 233 -31.20 -6.42 -7.62
CA LYS A 233 -30.83 -7.56 -6.74
C LYS A 233 -30.92 -8.93 -7.41
N GLN A 234 -31.68 -9.07 -8.48
CA GLN A 234 -31.77 -10.32 -9.25
C GLN A 234 -30.68 -10.41 -10.32
N GLU A 235 -30.05 -9.27 -10.70
CA GLU A 235 -28.98 -9.20 -11.68
C GLU A 235 -27.58 -9.30 -11.02
N CYS A 236 -27.49 -9.14 -9.68
CA CYS A 236 -26.28 -9.36 -8.86
C CYS A 236 -26.21 -10.82 -8.36
#